data_a089259a1ff1484f0ff2ab262c560dc8
#
_entry.id   a089259a1ff1484f0ff2ab262c560dc8
#
_cell.length_a   1.000
_cell.length_b   1.000
_cell.length_c   1.000
_cell.angle_alpha   90.00
_cell.angle_beta   90.00
_cell.angle_gamma   90.00
#
_symmetry.space_group_name_H-M   'P 1'
#
loop_
_entity.id
_entity.type
_entity.pdbx_description
1 polymer ?
#
loop_
_entity_poly.entity_id
_entity_poly.type
_entity_poly.pdbx_seq_one_letter_code
_entity_poly.pdbx_strand_id
1 'polypeptide(L)'
;MENVISPKYLMKLISDIETALWSQFQTSKYRNVRFYIEKWHKSEWYNINDFWENFTIYEDNNKNIDLTKTLNSIDGETLLKIAIDLGVDTPDFIPSIPTFRNEIKAEYPSASSTFESAFKKIESEPNIAIGLANSALESIIKEILKDDSINSKIKNNKTLYDLTSEILKVFQYYPNSDMPDEIKTIGSSLLAISQGIEKLRSDKTDFHGKTKDDYKIEDPIYTYFVVNCVTSIGLFINSYYKTKFPKPVVESEAPTIEEDILPF
;
A
#
# COMPACT_ATOMS: atom_id res chain seq x y z
N MET A 1 17.38 -0.86 -17.65
CA MET A 1 16.05 -1.13 -18.22
C MET A 1 15.23 0.12 -17.93
N GLU A 2 14.91 0.89 -18.97
CA GLU A 2 14.01 2.03 -18.81
C GLU A 2 12.63 1.49 -18.41
N ASN A 3 12.19 1.84 -17.22
CA ASN A 3 10.81 1.58 -16.77
C ASN A 3 9.86 2.48 -17.55
N VAL A 4 9.44 2.02 -18.71
CA VAL A 4 8.54 2.80 -19.59
C VAL A 4 7.12 2.70 -19.04
N ILE A 5 6.77 3.65 -18.20
CA ILE A 5 5.36 3.90 -17.85
C ILE A 5 4.65 4.37 -19.12
N SER A 6 3.46 3.81 -19.44
CA SER A 6 2.76 4.23 -20.65
C SER A 6 2.43 5.72 -20.61
N PRO A 7 2.60 6.48 -21.71
CA PRO A 7 2.33 7.92 -21.75
C PRO A 7 0.91 8.28 -21.30
N LYS A 8 -0.07 7.47 -21.66
CA LYS A 8 -1.48 7.68 -21.26
C LYS A 8 -1.65 7.59 -19.73
N TYR A 9 -0.96 6.64 -19.10
CA TYR A 9 -1.02 6.50 -17.66
C TYR A 9 -0.27 7.63 -16.95
N LEU A 10 0.90 8.00 -17.46
CA LEU A 10 1.68 9.11 -16.91
C LEU A 10 0.87 10.41 -16.90
N MET A 11 0.16 10.71 -17.98
CA MET A 11 -0.73 11.88 -18.04
C MET A 11 -1.86 11.82 -17.00
N LYS A 12 -2.47 10.64 -16.81
CA LYS A 12 -3.49 10.46 -15.77
C LYS A 12 -2.89 10.67 -14.38
N LEU A 13 -1.75 10.06 -14.09
CA LEU A 13 -1.06 10.16 -12.80
C LEU A 13 -0.72 11.63 -12.47
N ILE A 14 -0.21 12.39 -13.44
CA ILE A 14 0.08 13.82 -13.29
C ILE A 14 -1.20 14.59 -12.93
N SER A 15 -2.30 14.34 -13.64
CA SER A 15 -3.60 14.98 -13.37
C SER A 15 -4.13 14.67 -11.97
N ASP A 16 -4.02 13.41 -11.55
CA ASP A 16 -4.48 12.96 -10.24
C ASP A 16 -3.62 13.56 -9.11
N ILE A 17 -2.29 13.60 -9.28
CA ILE A 17 -1.35 14.27 -8.36
C ILE A 17 -1.66 15.77 -8.26
N GLU A 18 -1.85 16.46 -9.40
CA GLU A 18 -2.18 17.88 -9.43
C GLU A 18 -3.46 18.16 -8.67
N THR A 19 -4.49 17.37 -8.90
CA THR A 19 -5.78 17.46 -8.18
C THR A 19 -5.61 17.24 -6.67
N ALA A 20 -4.85 16.24 -6.27
CA ALA A 20 -4.57 15.95 -4.87
C ALA A 20 -3.82 17.10 -4.18
N LEU A 21 -2.79 17.65 -4.83
CA LEU A 21 -2.02 18.76 -4.28
C LEU A 21 -2.88 20.02 -4.09
N TRP A 22 -3.68 20.39 -5.07
CA TRP A 22 -4.57 21.57 -4.95
C TRP A 22 -5.68 21.35 -3.92
N SER A 23 -6.21 20.13 -3.80
CA SER A 23 -7.19 19.79 -2.76
C SER A 23 -6.58 19.89 -1.35
N GLN A 24 -5.40 19.33 -1.16
CA GLN A 24 -4.74 19.27 0.15
C GLN A 24 -4.21 20.63 0.62
N PHE A 25 -3.67 21.44 -0.31
CA PHE A 25 -3.01 22.72 0.03
C PHE A 25 -3.84 23.97 -0.29
N GLN A 26 -5.03 23.81 -0.88
CA GLN A 26 -5.90 24.87 -1.40
C GLN A 26 -5.24 25.70 -2.51
N THR A 27 -5.99 26.04 -3.57
CA THR A 27 -5.50 26.73 -4.78
C THR A 27 -4.85 28.09 -4.53
N SER A 28 -5.14 28.76 -3.42
CA SER A 28 -4.53 30.06 -3.05
C SER A 28 -3.16 29.92 -2.37
N LYS A 29 -2.67 28.68 -2.15
CA LYS A 29 -1.42 28.44 -1.40
C LYS A 29 -0.32 27.83 -2.26
N TYR A 30 -0.04 28.44 -3.43
CA TYR A 30 1.07 28.06 -4.31
C TYR A 30 2.39 27.82 -3.57
N ARG A 31 2.67 28.64 -2.55
CA ARG A 31 3.87 28.50 -1.73
C ARG A 31 3.94 27.15 -1.01
N ASN A 32 2.84 26.65 -0.49
CA ASN A 32 2.82 25.35 0.21
C ASN A 32 3.00 24.20 -0.76
N VAL A 33 2.38 24.26 -1.94
CA VAL A 33 2.58 23.28 -3.02
C VAL A 33 4.06 23.29 -3.46
N ARG A 34 4.65 24.48 -3.65
CA ARG A 34 6.07 24.61 -3.96
C ARG A 34 6.94 23.95 -2.89
N PHE A 35 6.74 24.24 -1.61
CA PHE A 35 7.52 23.64 -0.52
C PHE A 35 7.37 22.11 -0.45
N TYR A 36 6.20 21.59 -0.81
CA TYR A 36 6.00 20.15 -0.89
C TYR A 36 6.83 19.56 -2.05
N ILE A 37 6.76 20.14 -3.23
CA ILE A 37 7.52 19.67 -4.40
C ILE A 37 9.03 19.79 -4.18
N GLU A 38 9.50 20.88 -3.56
CA GLU A 38 10.91 21.09 -3.24
C GLU A 38 11.52 19.98 -2.37
N LYS A 39 10.72 19.27 -1.56
CA LYS A 39 11.20 18.11 -0.77
C LYS A 39 11.60 16.92 -1.64
N TRP A 40 11.09 16.84 -2.84
CA TRP A 40 11.39 15.79 -3.81
C TRP A 40 12.49 16.21 -4.78
N HIS A 41 12.77 17.50 -4.86
CA HIS A 41 13.79 18.07 -5.72
C HIS A 41 15.18 17.82 -5.14
N LYS A 42 16.08 17.32 -5.98
CA LYS A 42 17.50 17.12 -5.67
C LYS A 42 18.33 17.85 -6.70
N SER A 43 19.31 18.61 -6.26
CA SER A 43 20.23 19.31 -7.15
C SER A 43 21.64 19.29 -6.57
N GLU A 44 22.63 19.22 -7.43
CA GLU A 44 24.04 19.18 -7.05
C GLU A 44 24.90 19.95 -8.07
N TRP A 45 25.86 20.71 -7.55
CA TRP A 45 26.85 21.39 -8.35
C TRP A 45 28.16 20.60 -8.33
N TYR A 46 28.60 20.07 -9.48
CA TYR A 46 29.85 19.37 -9.58
C TYR A 46 31.03 20.32 -9.84
N ASN A 47 30.77 21.38 -10.59
CA ASN A 47 31.72 22.51 -10.83
C ASN A 47 30.96 23.74 -11.34
N ILE A 48 31.69 24.85 -11.70
CA ILE A 48 31.10 26.13 -12.08
C ILE A 48 30.14 26.02 -13.28
N ASN A 49 30.32 25.01 -14.15
CA ASN A 49 29.51 24.83 -15.37
C ASN A 49 28.74 23.54 -15.41
N ASP A 50 28.76 22.76 -14.34
CA ASP A 50 28.17 21.41 -14.31
C ASP A 50 27.21 21.28 -13.12
N PHE A 51 25.94 21.52 -13.44
CA PHE A 51 24.81 21.48 -12.51
C PHE A 51 23.88 20.34 -12.89
N TRP A 52 23.48 19.56 -11.91
CA TRP A 52 22.53 18.48 -12.07
C TRP A 52 21.31 18.71 -11.18
N GLU A 53 20.15 18.44 -11.71
CA GLU A 53 18.89 18.33 -10.97
C GLU A 53 18.07 17.15 -11.46
N ASN A 54 17.29 16.55 -10.57
CA ASN A 54 16.46 15.39 -10.94
C ASN A 54 15.21 15.79 -11.72
N PHE A 55 14.76 17.03 -11.58
CA PHE A 55 13.69 17.63 -12.38
C PHE A 55 13.73 19.16 -12.21
N THR A 56 13.04 19.88 -13.10
CA THR A 56 13.02 21.36 -13.06
C THR A 56 11.73 21.88 -12.43
N ILE A 57 11.85 22.81 -11.47
CA ILE A 57 10.70 23.51 -10.90
C ILE A 57 10.42 24.75 -11.76
N TYR A 58 9.31 24.75 -12.48
CA TYR A 58 8.88 25.85 -13.34
C TYR A 58 8.07 26.89 -12.57
N GLU A 59 8.18 28.15 -12.98
CA GLU A 59 7.41 29.25 -12.43
C GLU A 59 6.55 29.91 -13.51
N ASP A 60 5.39 30.42 -13.11
CA ASP A 60 4.55 31.30 -13.94
C ASP A 60 5.05 32.75 -13.96
N ASN A 61 4.36 33.62 -14.69
CA ASN A 61 4.69 35.04 -14.79
C ASN A 61 4.62 35.81 -13.44
N ASN A 62 3.94 35.27 -12.45
CA ASN A 62 3.78 35.79 -11.11
C ASN A 62 4.76 35.17 -10.09
N LYS A 63 5.72 34.38 -10.54
CA LYS A 63 6.67 33.61 -9.72
C LYS A 63 6.02 32.55 -8.82
N ASN A 64 4.80 32.14 -9.14
CA ASN A 64 4.20 30.97 -8.53
C ASN A 64 4.66 29.72 -9.26
N ILE A 65 4.61 28.57 -8.58
CA ILE A 65 4.91 27.29 -9.24
C ILE A 65 3.92 27.02 -10.39
N ASP A 66 4.45 26.75 -11.58
CA ASP A 66 3.70 26.15 -12.67
C ASP A 66 3.69 24.62 -12.43
N LEU A 67 2.69 24.17 -11.68
CA LEU A 67 2.66 22.79 -11.20
C LEU A 67 2.57 21.79 -12.36
N THR A 68 1.75 22.06 -13.36
CA THR A 68 1.57 21.17 -14.53
C THR A 68 2.89 20.97 -15.27
N LYS A 69 3.64 22.07 -15.56
CA LYS A 69 4.95 21.96 -16.20
C LYS A 69 5.97 21.26 -15.32
N THR A 70 5.98 21.58 -14.03
CA THR A 70 6.89 20.97 -13.06
C THR A 70 6.67 19.47 -12.99
N LEU A 71 5.43 19.00 -12.82
CA LEU A 71 5.10 17.56 -12.78
C LEU A 71 5.48 16.83 -14.07
N ASN A 72 5.32 17.47 -15.23
CA ASN A 72 5.74 16.89 -16.51
C ASN A 72 7.28 16.79 -16.67
N SER A 73 8.07 17.47 -15.86
CA SER A 73 9.54 17.32 -15.86
C SER A 73 10.05 16.23 -14.91
N ILE A 74 9.18 15.68 -14.06
CA ILE A 74 9.52 14.65 -13.08
C ILE A 74 9.49 13.28 -13.76
N ASP A 75 10.49 12.43 -13.46
CA ASP A 75 10.52 11.07 -13.92
C ASP A 75 9.37 10.22 -13.31
N GLY A 76 9.00 9.16 -14.01
CA GLY A 76 7.85 8.33 -13.62
C GLY A 76 7.99 7.65 -12.25
N GLU A 77 9.20 7.31 -11.83
CA GLU A 77 9.45 6.70 -10.52
C GLU A 77 9.20 7.70 -9.40
N THR A 78 9.70 8.92 -9.55
CA THR A 78 9.48 10.01 -8.58
C THR A 78 8.01 10.42 -8.54
N LEU A 79 7.32 10.49 -9.69
CA LEU A 79 5.87 10.74 -9.73
C LEU A 79 5.07 9.67 -8.99
N LEU A 80 5.44 8.39 -9.13
CA LEU A 80 4.81 7.30 -8.37
C LEU A 80 5.01 7.46 -6.86
N LYS A 81 6.20 7.85 -6.41
CA LYS A 81 6.48 8.11 -4.99
C LYS A 81 5.64 9.27 -4.45
N ILE A 82 5.51 10.35 -5.23
CA ILE A 82 4.65 11.49 -4.90
C ILE A 82 3.18 11.07 -4.81
N ALA A 83 2.68 10.29 -5.78
CA ALA A 83 1.32 9.77 -5.76
C ALA A 83 1.03 8.93 -4.52
N ILE A 84 1.96 8.06 -4.15
CA ILE A 84 1.89 7.22 -2.95
C ILE A 84 1.84 8.06 -1.68
N ASP A 85 2.69 9.10 -1.58
CA ASP A 85 2.75 9.99 -0.42
C ASP A 85 1.46 10.82 -0.26
N LEU A 86 0.85 11.22 -1.37
CA LEU A 86 -0.42 11.95 -1.41
C LEU A 86 -1.66 11.05 -1.25
N GLY A 87 -1.50 9.74 -1.25
CA GLY A 87 -2.61 8.80 -1.22
C GLY A 87 -3.46 8.78 -2.50
N VAL A 88 -2.85 9.14 -3.62
CA VAL A 88 -3.48 9.05 -4.95
C VAL A 88 -3.59 7.58 -5.35
N ASP A 89 -4.76 7.19 -5.84
CA ASP A 89 -4.99 5.84 -6.34
C ASP A 89 -4.03 5.51 -7.49
N THR A 90 -3.26 4.48 -7.28
CA THR A 90 -2.29 3.99 -8.26
C THR A 90 -2.84 2.72 -8.93
N PRO A 91 -2.66 2.53 -10.27
CA PRO A 91 -3.22 1.38 -10.95
C PRO A 91 -2.58 0.05 -10.56
N ASP A 92 -3.30 -1.02 -10.86
CA ASP A 92 -2.99 -2.42 -10.51
C ASP A 92 -1.64 -2.96 -11.04
N PHE A 93 -0.97 -2.27 -11.97
CA PHE A 93 0.35 -2.68 -12.49
C PHE A 93 1.55 -2.08 -11.74
N ILE A 94 1.31 -1.29 -10.70
CA ILE A 94 2.36 -0.75 -9.83
C ILE A 94 2.95 -1.85 -8.97
N PRO A 95 4.24 -1.76 -8.61
CA PRO A 95 4.88 -2.70 -7.70
C PRO A 95 4.00 -2.98 -6.49
N SER A 96 3.75 -4.24 -6.21
CA SER A 96 2.77 -4.70 -5.21
C SER A 96 2.95 -4.07 -3.82
N ILE A 97 4.19 -3.80 -3.41
CA ILE A 97 4.47 -3.22 -2.09
C ILE A 97 3.92 -1.80 -1.93
N PRO A 98 4.20 -0.81 -2.81
CA PRO A 98 3.60 0.51 -2.74
C PRO A 98 2.07 0.49 -2.77
N THR A 99 1.48 -0.31 -3.65
CA THR A 99 0.02 -0.46 -3.74
C THR A 99 -0.56 -0.99 -2.43
N PHE A 100 0.04 -2.03 -1.87
CA PHE A 100 -0.40 -2.60 -0.60
C PHE A 100 -0.32 -1.60 0.55
N ARG A 101 0.78 -0.85 0.65
CA ARG A 101 0.94 0.20 1.67
C ARG A 101 -0.18 1.24 1.61
N ASN A 102 -0.55 1.68 0.41
CA ASN A 102 -1.64 2.63 0.22
C ASN A 102 -2.99 2.02 0.60
N GLU A 103 -3.28 0.81 0.14
CA GLU A 103 -4.51 0.10 0.43
C GLU A 103 -4.77 -0.07 1.93
N ILE A 104 -3.73 -0.46 2.69
CA ILE A 104 -3.89 -0.76 4.12
C ILE A 104 -3.86 0.49 5.01
N LYS A 105 -3.37 1.63 4.51
CA LYS A 105 -3.15 2.85 5.30
C LYS A 105 -4.44 3.41 5.92
N ALA A 106 -5.51 3.44 5.15
CA ALA A 106 -6.79 4.00 5.59
C ALA A 106 -7.65 2.97 6.36
N GLU A 107 -7.64 1.72 5.93
CA GLU A 107 -8.59 0.72 6.42
C GLU A 107 -8.06 -0.12 7.58
N TYR A 108 -6.73 -0.31 7.65
CA TYR A 108 -6.07 -1.18 8.63
C TYR A 108 -4.91 -0.46 9.31
N PRO A 109 -5.13 0.59 10.12
CA PRO A 109 -4.05 1.42 10.69
C PRO A 109 -2.99 0.64 11.46
N SER A 110 -3.39 -0.37 12.23
CA SER A 110 -2.48 -1.23 13.01
C SER A 110 -1.62 -2.10 12.09
N ALA A 111 -2.23 -2.73 11.08
CA ALA A 111 -1.50 -3.53 10.10
C ALA A 111 -0.55 -2.66 9.27
N SER A 112 -0.99 -1.45 8.87
CA SER A 112 -0.18 -0.48 8.15
C SER A 112 1.07 -0.09 8.92
N SER A 113 0.93 0.30 10.20
CA SER A 113 2.06 0.66 11.06
C SER A 113 3.05 -0.51 11.22
N THR A 114 2.53 -1.73 11.37
CA THR A 114 3.33 -2.95 11.50
C THR A 114 4.07 -3.27 10.21
N PHE A 115 3.41 -3.13 9.05
CA PHE A 115 4.02 -3.37 7.74
C PHE A 115 5.10 -2.34 7.42
N GLU A 116 4.88 -1.04 7.73
CA GLU A 116 5.90 -0.01 7.58
C GLU A 116 7.15 -0.32 8.42
N SER A 117 6.94 -0.82 9.64
CA SER A 117 8.04 -1.25 10.50
C SER A 117 8.78 -2.46 9.93
N ALA A 118 8.06 -3.41 9.33
CA ALA A 118 8.67 -4.54 8.62
C ALA A 118 9.55 -4.06 7.46
N PHE A 119 8.99 -3.19 6.60
CA PHE A 119 9.67 -2.70 5.41
C PHE A 119 10.97 -1.97 5.74
N LYS A 120 10.98 -1.12 6.77
CA LYS A 120 12.17 -0.38 7.22
C LYS A 120 13.29 -1.28 7.76
N LYS A 121 12.94 -2.50 8.19
CA LYS A 121 13.89 -3.42 8.83
C LYS A 121 14.43 -4.51 7.90
N ILE A 122 14.01 -4.55 6.62
CA ILE A 122 14.42 -5.60 5.68
C ILE A 122 15.94 -5.72 5.60
N GLU A 123 16.65 -4.60 5.47
CA GLU A 123 18.11 -4.59 5.31
C GLU A 123 18.86 -4.75 6.63
N SER A 124 18.38 -4.13 7.69
CA SER A 124 19.09 -4.08 8.98
C SER A 124 18.78 -5.25 9.92
N GLU A 125 17.55 -5.75 9.88
CA GLU A 125 17.05 -6.79 10.79
C GLU A 125 16.10 -7.74 10.04
N PRO A 126 16.61 -8.51 9.05
CA PRO A 126 15.79 -9.33 8.14
C PRO A 126 14.82 -10.28 8.86
N ASN A 127 15.28 -10.95 9.90
CA ASN A 127 14.47 -11.87 10.70
C ASN A 127 13.30 -11.18 11.41
N ILE A 128 13.49 -9.98 11.93
CA ILE A 128 12.43 -9.19 12.58
C ILE A 128 11.42 -8.71 11.54
N ALA A 129 11.88 -8.29 10.37
CA ALA A 129 11.01 -7.86 9.28
C ALA A 129 10.03 -8.95 8.84
N ILE A 130 10.47 -10.21 8.76
CA ILE A 130 9.59 -11.37 8.46
C ILE A 130 8.47 -11.50 9.50
N GLY A 131 8.80 -11.42 10.78
CA GLY A 131 7.82 -11.54 11.85
C GLY A 131 6.80 -10.39 11.84
N LEU A 132 7.23 -9.18 11.56
CA LEU A 132 6.36 -8.01 11.43
C LEU A 132 5.46 -8.12 10.19
N ALA A 133 5.99 -8.56 9.04
CA ALA A 133 5.20 -8.77 7.83
C ALA A 133 4.10 -9.83 8.04
N ASN A 134 4.44 -10.96 8.68
CA ASN A 134 3.46 -11.96 9.10
C ASN A 134 2.37 -11.35 9.99
N SER A 135 2.74 -10.59 11.00
CA SER A 135 1.80 -9.97 11.93
C SER A 135 0.88 -8.94 11.27
N ALA A 136 1.39 -8.20 10.28
CA ALA A 136 0.58 -7.28 9.49
C ALA A 136 -0.50 -8.03 8.70
N LEU A 137 -0.15 -9.12 8.01
CA LEU A 137 -1.10 -9.94 7.27
C LEU A 137 -2.14 -10.59 8.19
N GLU A 138 -1.72 -11.13 9.34
CA GLU A 138 -2.66 -11.65 10.35
C GLU A 138 -3.67 -10.58 10.79
N SER A 139 -3.21 -9.34 11.01
CA SER A 139 -4.08 -8.25 11.44
C SER A 139 -5.12 -7.91 10.39
N ILE A 140 -4.75 -7.85 9.11
CA ILE A 140 -5.70 -7.59 8.01
C ILE A 140 -6.75 -8.69 7.95
N ILE A 141 -6.34 -9.95 7.95
CA ILE A 141 -7.28 -11.08 7.86
C ILE A 141 -8.22 -11.09 9.06
N LYS A 142 -7.72 -10.82 10.27
CA LYS A 142 -8.54 -10.73 11.47
C LYS A 142 -9.59 -9.62 11.38
N GLU A 143 -9.22 -8.44 10.87
CA GLU A 143 -10.18 -7.33 10.71
C GLU A 143 -11.27 -7.69 9.68
N ILE A 144 -10.90 -8.27 8.54
CA ILE A 144 -11.86 -8.70 7.54
C ILE A 144 -12.82 -9.78 8.12
N LEU A 145 -12.28 -10.77 8.83
CA LEU A 145 -13.08 -11.86 9.40
C LEU A 145 -13.99 -11.41 10.57
N LYS A 146 -13.80 -10.21 11.14
CA LYS A 146 -14.69 -9.63 12.14
C LYS A 146 -15.89 -8.88 11.54
N ASP A 147 -15.89 -8.64 10.21
CA ASP A 147 -17.00 -7.95 9.57
C ASP A 147 -18.29 -8.76 9.70
N ASP A 148 -19.38 -8.08 10.09
CA ASP A 148 -20.68 -8.72 10.32
C ASP A 148 -21.28 -9.36 9.06
N SER A 149 -20.87 -8.90 7.87
CA SER A 149 -21.25 -9.50 6.58
C SER A 149 -20.61 -10.87 6.35
N ILE A 150 -19.54 -11.19 7.14
CA ILE A 150 -18.80 -12.43 7.06
C ILE A 150 -19.21 -13.31 8.23
N ASN A 151 -19.95 -14.37 7.94
CA ASN A 151 -20.40 -15.33 8.96
C ASN A 151 -19.25 -16.25 9.41
N SER A 152 -18.21 -15.64 10.01
CA SER A 152 -17.03 -16.35 10.50
C SER A 152 -17.06 -16.52 12.02
N LYS A 153 -16.85 -17.76 12.48
CA LYS A 153 -16.69 -18.08 13.91
C LYS A 153 -15.20 -18.07 14.27
N ILE A 154 -14.60 -16.90 14.36
CA ILE A 154 -13.18 -16.79 14.73
C ILE A 154 -13.04 -17.09 16.23
N LYS A 155 -12.18 -18.06 16.56
CA LYS A 155 -11.63 -18.23 17.92
C LYS A 155 -10.36 -17.40 18.05
N ASN A 156 -10.18 -16.76 19.20
CA ASN A 156 -8.94 -16.04 19.54
C ASN A 156 -7.73 -17.00 19.46
N ASN A 157 -6.56 -16.49 19.07
CA ASN A 157 -5.28 -17.22 18.96
C ASN A 157 -5.15 -18.17 17.76
N LYS A 158 -5.60 -17.78 16.58
CA LYS A 158 -5.30 -18.51 15.34
C LYS A 158 -3.99 -18.04 14.71
N THR A 159 -3.28 -18.99 14.10
CA THR A 159 -2.05 -18.76 13.34
C THR A 159 -2.37 -18.14 11.96
N LEU A 160 -1.35 -17.63 11.25
CA LEU A 160 -1.54 -17.13 9.88
C LEU A 160 -2.13 -18.21 8.97
N TYR A 161 -1.69 -19.46 9.10
CA TYR A 161 -2.25 -20.59 8.36
C TYR A 161 -3.76 -20.76 8.63
N ASP A 162 -4.15 -20.78 9.91
CA ASP A 162 -5.56 -20.92 10.27
C ASP A 162 -6.42 -19.78 9.75
N LEU A 163 -5.93 -18.55 9.85
CA LEU A 163 -6.60 -17.34 9.36
C LEU A 163 -6.76 -17.36 7.84
N THR A 164 -5.69 -17.73 7.11
CA THR A 164 -5.75 -17.85 5.65
C THR A 164 -6.69 -18.98 5.24
N SER A 165 -6.67 -20.11 5.94
CA SER A 165 -7.60 -21.21 5.69
C SER A 165 -9.05 -20.77 5.86
N GLU A 166 -9.35 -20.00 6.91
CA GLU A 166 -10.70 -19.52 7.17
C GLU A 166 -11.18 -18.52 6.12
N ILE A 167 -10.33 -17.53 5.76
CA ILE A 167 -10.70 -16.53 4.75
C ILE A 167 -10.93 -17.17 3.37
N LEU A 168 -10.11 -18.14 2.98
CA LEU A 168 -10.29 -18.87 1.73
C LEU A 168 -11.59 -19.69 1.72
N LYS A 169 -12.06 -20.21 2.87
CA LYS A 169 -13.38 -20.83 2.99
C LYS A 169 -14.49 -19.82 2.75
N VAL A 170 -14.41 -18.67 3.40
CA VAL A 170 -15.37 -17.57 3.21
C VAL A 170 -15.42 -17.15 1.74
N PHE A 171 -14.30 -17.08 1.08
CA PHE A 171 -14.19 -16.72 -0.35
C PHE A 171 -14.55 -17.89 -1.30
N GLN A 172 -14.90 -19.06 -0.78
CA GLN A 172 -15.23 -20.25 -1.55
C GLN A 172 -14.09 -20.74 -2.48
N TYR A 173 -12.84 -20.45 -2.15
CA TYR A 173 -11.64 -20.93 -2.86
C TYR A 173 -11.25 -22.37 -2.50
N TYR A 174 -12.23 -23.21 -2.15
CA TYR A 174 -12.04 -24.62 -1.83
C TYR A 174 -12.40 -25.55 -3.00
N PRO A 175 -11.94 -26.82 -2.98
CA PRO A 175 -12.12 -27.78 -4.10
C PRO A 175 -13.54 -28.03 -4.60
N ASN A 176 -14.55 -27.64 -3.86
CA ASN A 176 -15.96 -27.87 -4.19
C ASN A 176 -16.66 -26.68 -4.88
N SER A 177 -15.92 -25.61 -5.24
CA SER A 177 -16.49 -24.47 -5.96
C SER A 177 -16.53 -24.72 -7.47
N ASP A 178 -17.42 -24.04 -8.19
CA ASP A 178 -17.54 -24.09 -9.66
C ASP A 178 -16.39 -23.37 -10.39
N MET A 179 -15.32 -23.02 -9.69
CA MET A 179 -14.14 -22.37 -10.25
C MET A 179 -13.30 -23.34 -11.08
N PRO A 180 -12.56 -22.86 -12.09
CA PRO A 180 -11.53 -23.64 -12.77
C PRO A 180 -10.51 -24.23 -11.80
N ASP A 181 -10.04 -25.46 -12.08
CA ASP A 181 -9.12 -26.18 -11.20
C ASP A 181 -7.78 -25.46 -11.03
N GLU A 182 -7.35 -24.70 -12.03
CA GLU A 182 -6.15 -23.85 -11.96
C GLU A 182 -6.30 -22.74 -10.92
N ILE A 183 -7.46 -22.09 -10.84
CA ILE A 183 -7.75 -21.06 -9.83
C ILE A 183 -7.78 -21.67 -8.42
N LYS A 184 -8.39 -22.86 -8.26
CA LYS A 184 -8.34 -23.59 -6.98
C LYS A 184 -6.92 -23.95 -6.58
N THR A 185 -6.09 -24.37 -7.55
CA THR A 185 -4.67 -24.69 -7.32
C THR A 185 -3.90 -23.44 -6.85
N ILE A 186 -4.11 -22.30 -7.49
CA ILE A 186 -3.52 -21.03 -7.06
C ILE A 186 -3.99 -20.66 -5.64
N GLY A 187 -5.29 -20.78 -5.36
CA GLY A 187 -5.86 -20.52 -4.04
C GLY A 187 -5.25 -21.42 -2.95
N SER A 188 -5.10 -22.73 -3.20
CA SER A 188 -4.44 -23.64 -2.26
C SER A 188 -2.95 -23.33 -2.07
N SER A 189 -2.29 -22.77 -3.08
CA SER A 189 -0.90 -22.32 -2.99
C SER A 189 -0.73 -21.13 -2.04
N LEU A 190 -1.73 -20.23 -1.94
CA LEU A 190 -1.72 -19.14 -0.94
C LEU A 190 -1.69 -19.69 0.48
N LEU A 191 -2.40 -20.78 0.75
CA LEU A 191 -2.38 -21.45 2.04
C LEU A 191 -0.99 -22.04 2.34
N ALA A 192 -0.35 -22.68 1.36
CA ALA A 192 0.99 -23.23 1.50
C ALA A 192 2.04 -22.11 1.76
N ILE A 193 1.92 -20.98 1.05
CA ILE A 193 2.80 -19.81 1.27
C ILE A 193 2.60 -19.26 2.70
N SER A 194 1.35 -19.09 3.15
CA SER A 194 1.04 -18.61 4.50
C SER A 194 1.61 -19.53 5.58
N GLN A 195 1.53 -20.83 5.39
CA GLN A 195 2.16 -21.81 6.28
C GLN A 195 3.69 -21.70 6.29
N GLY A 196 4.29 -21.49 5.12
CA GLY A 196 5.72 -21.28 4.99
C GLY A 196 6.19 -20.03 5.74
N ILE A 197 5.48 -18.90 5.58
CA ILE A 197 5.77 -17.63 6.27
C ILE A 197 5.66 -17.80 7.79
N GLU A 198 4.61 -18.47 8.26
CA GLU A 198 4.44 -18.75 9.69
C GLU A 198 5.56 -19.61 10.26
N LYS A 199 5.97 -20.67 9.56
CA LYS A 199 7.10 -21.51 9.94
C LYS A 199 8.42 -20.73 9.96
N LEU A 200 8.65 -19.89 8.97
CA LEU A 200 9.84 -19.03 8.97
C LEU A 200 9.87 -18.11 10.20
N ARG A 201 8.72 -17.47 10.53
CA ARG A 201 8.60 -16.66 11.74
C ARG A 201 8.90 -17.47 13.00
N SER A 202 8.34 -18.68 13.13
CA SER A 202 8.51 -19.51 14.31
C SER A 202 9.91 -20.09 14.43
N ASP A 203 10.47 -20.58 13.32
CA ASP A 203 11.66 -21.42 13.33
C ASP A 203 12.94 -20.68 12.99
N LYS A 204 12.86 -19.52 12.32
CA LYS A 204 14.03 -18.83 11.74
C LYS A 204 14.12 -17.35 12.08
N THR A 205 13.35 -16.88 13.07
CA THR A 205 13.39 -15.50 13.59
C THR A 205 13.51 -15.47 15.11
N ASP A 206 13.75 -14.28 15.68
CA ASP A 206 13.90 -14.08 17.13
C ASP A 206 12.57 -14.04 17.91
N PHE A 207 11.44 -14.25 17.27
CA PHE A 207 10.13 -14.14 17.93
C PHE A 207 9.80 -15.28 18.91
N HIS A 208 10.57 -16.37 18.91
CA HIS A 208 10.41 -17.49 19.84
C HIS A 208 11.77 -17.93 20.40
N GLY A 209 12.19 -17.35 21.50
CA GLY A 209 13.30 -17.75 22.37
C GLY A 209 14.41 -18.61 21.73
N LYS A 210 15.25 -18.06 20.88
CA LYS A 210 16.30 -18.79 20.16
C LYS A 210 17.59 -18.84 20.92
N THR A 211 18.35 -19.92 20.71
CA THR A 211 19.73 -20.06 21.17
C THR A 211 20.71 -19.52 20.11
N LYS A 212 21.99 -19.36 20.48
CA LYS A 212 23.01 -18.87 19.55
C LYS A 212 23.27 -19.82 18.36
N ASP A 213 22.94 -21.08 18.51
CA ASP A 213 23.20 -22.13 17.51
C ASP A 213 22.03 -22.29 16.50
N ASP A 214 20.91 -21.61 16.73
CA ASP A 214 19.75 -21.66 15.84
C ASP A 214 19.98 -20.82 14.59
N TYR A 215 19.72 -21.41 13.42
CA TYR A 215 19.80 -20.69 12.16
C TYR A 215 18.77 -19.57 12.09
N LYS A 216 19.22 -18.35 11.81
CA LYS A 216 18.38 -17.18 11.57
C LYS A 216 18.53 -16.72 10.12
N ILE A 217 17.50 -16.08 9.61
CA ILE A 217 17.57 -15.44 8.29
C ILE A 217 18.32 -14.12 8.45
N GLU A 218 19.47 -14.02 7.84
CA GLU A 218 20.32 -12.82 7.84
C GLU A 218 20.37 -12.18 6.44
N ASP A 219 20.10 -12.94 5.38
CA ASP A 219 20.13 -12.44 4.01
C ASP A 219 18.82 -11.70 3.68
N PRO A 220 18.87 -10.37 3.39
CA PRO A 220 17.71 -9.57 3.03
C PRO A 220 16.92 -10.10 1.84
N ILE A 221 17.54 -10.84 0.91
CA ILE A 221 16.87 -11.37 -0.28
C ILE A 221 15.67 -12.27 0.06
N TYR A 222 15.81 -13.11 1.10
CA TYR A 222 14.71 -13.97 1.56
C TYR A 222 13.60 -13.15 2.22
N THR A 223 13.98 -12.08 2.90
CA THR A 223 13.01 -11.16 3.53
C THR A 223 12.23 -10.38 2.48
N TYR A 224 12.90 -9.87 1.45
CA TYR A 224 12.21 -9.26 0.29
C TYR A 224 11.22 -10.23 -0.35
N PHE A 225 11.63 -11.49 -0.54
CA PHE A 225 10.73 -12.51 -1.08
C PHE A 225 9.50 -12.71 -0.20
N VAL A 226 9.67 -12.86 1.12
CA VAL A 226 8.56 -13.03 2.07
C VAL A 226 7.64 -11.80 2.10
N VAL A 227 8.20 -10.58 2.13
CA VAL A 227 7.42 -9.33 2.12
C VAL A 227 6.62 -9.21 0.82
N ASN A 228 7.17 -9.58 -0.33
CA ASN A 228 6.44 -9.62 -1.59
C ASN A 228 5.30 -10.64 -1.56
N CYS A 229 5.50 -11.83 -0.99
CA CYS A 229 4.44 -12.82 -0.81
C CYS A 229 3.31 -12.28 0.10
N VAL A 230 3.65 -11.70 1.25
CA VAL A 230 2.68 -11.06 2.17
C VAL A 230 1.87 -9.99 1.46
N THR A 231 2.54 -9.14 0.70
CA THR A 231 1.92 -8.06 -0.08
C THR A 231 0.94 -8.61 -1.11
N SER A 232 1.35 -9.61 -1.88
CA SER A 232 0.50 -10.22 -2.92
C SER A 232 -0.74 -10.90 -2.31
N ILE A 233 -0.57 -11.62 -1.21
CA ILE A 233 -1.68 -12.26 -0.50
C ILE A 233 -2.61 -11.20 0.10
N GLY A 234 -2.05 -10.18 0.74
CA GLY A 234 -2.83 -9.11 1.37
C GLY A 234 -3.64 -8.31 0.36
N LEU A 235 -3.04 -7.95 -0.79
CA LEU A 235 -3.75 -7.28 -1.89
C LEU A 235 -4.89 -8.15 -2.43
N PHE A 236 -4.63 -9.41 -2.70
CA PHE A 236 -5.66 -10.33 -3.19
C PHE A 236 -6.84 -10.43 -2.21
N ILE A 237 -6.55 -10.68 -0.94
CA ILE A 237 -7.58 -10.84 0.10
C ILE A 237 -8.40 -9.54 0.24
N ASN A 238 -7.73 -8.38 0.32
CA ASN A 238 -8.39 -7.09 0.46
C ASN A 238 -9.25 -6.73 -0.77
N SER A 239 -8.72 -6.90 -1.97
CA SER A 239 -9.44 -6.63 -3.21
C SER A 239 -10.66 -7.55 -3.38
N TYR A 240 -10.51 -8.84 -3.06
CA TYR A 240 -11.62 -9.77 -3.09
C TYR A 240 -12.71 -9.40 -2.09
N TYR A 241 -12.32 -9.06 -0.85
CA TYR A 241 -13.23 -8.62 0.19
C TYR A 241 -14.03 -7.39 -0.25
N LYS A 242 -13.36 -6.33 -0.69
CA LYS A 242 -14.00 -5.10 -1.17
C LYS A 242 -14.99 -5.35 -2.32
N THR A 243 -14.64 -6.25 -3.22
CA THR A 243 -15.46 -6.54 -4.40
C THR A 243 -16.68 -7.39 -4.08
N LYS A 244 -16.54 -8.38 -3.20
CA LYS A 244 -17.60 -9.37 -2.92
C LYS A 244 -18.44 -9.06 -1.68
N PHE A 245 -17.92 -8.22 -0.79
CA PHE A 245 -18.59 -7.81 0.45
C PHE A 245 -18.59 -6.27 0.56
N PRO A 246 -19.18 -5.54 -0.42
CA PRO A 246 -19.17 -4.07 -0.39
C PRO A 246 -19.95 -3.57 0.83
N LYS A 247 -19.35 -2.65 1.57
CA LYS A 247 -20.05 -1.97 2.67
C LYS A 247 -21.20 -1.14 2.09
N PRO A 248 -22.38 -1.10 2.76
CA PRO A 248 -23.47 -0.24 2.34
C PRO A 248 -22.97 1.22 2.31
N VAL A 249 -23.23 1.89 1.20
CA VAL A 249 -22.96 3.34 1.09
C VAL A 249 -23.87 4.02 2.10
N VAL A 250 -23.30 4.57 3.17
CA VAL A 250 -24.04 5.49 4.05
C VAL A 250 -24.20 6.77 3.23
N GLU A 251 -25.39 6.96 2.63
CA GLU A 251 -25.75 8.26 2.07
C GLU A 251 -25.62 9.28 3.21
N SER A 252 -24.63 10.16 3.11
CA SER A 252 -24.56 11.32 3.99
C SER A 252 -25.84 12.10 3.74
N GLU A 253 -26.71 12.19 4.76
CA GLU A 253 -27.87 13.08 4.72
C GLU A 253 -27.38 14.45 4.27
N ALA A 254 -27.89 14.90 3.13
CA ALA A 254 -27.62 16.24 2.65
C ALA A 254 -28.03 17.21 3.77
N PRO A 255 -27.23 18.24 4.08
CA PRO A 255 -27.61 19.20 5.10
C PRO A 255 -28.94 19.80 4.71
N THR A 256 -29.94 19.61 5.55
CA THR A 256 -31.23 20.30 5.45
C THR A 256 -30.94 21.80 5.54
N ILE A 257 -31.05 22.49 4.42
CA ILE A 257 -31.06 23.96 4.40
C ILE A 257 -32.34 24.36 5.09
N GLU A 258 -32.29 24.75 6.36
CA GLU A 258 -33.34 25.49 7.00
C GLU A 258 -33.47 26.83 6.26
N GLU A 259 -34.53 27.00 5.50
CA GLU A 259 -34.93 28.29 4.98
C GLU A 259 -35.25 29.19 6.17
N ASP A 260 -34.30 30.04 6.55
CA ASP A 260 -34.57 31.16 7.45
C ASP A 260 -35.60 32.09 6.76
N ILE A 261 -36.85 31.91 7.13
CA ILE A 261 -37.94 32.84 6.78
C ILE A 261 -37.68 34.12 7.59
N LEU A 262 -37.12 35.13 6.95
CA LEU A 262 -37.01 36.47 7.50
C LEU A 262 -38.42 37.00 7.74
N PRO A 263 -38.79 37.48 8.95
CA PRO A 263 -40.01 38.24 9.17
C PRO A 263 -39.86 39.66 8.62
N PHE A 264 -40.86 40.11 7.93
CA PHE A 264 -41.02 41.47 7.40
C PHE A 264 -40.87 42.54 8.47
#